data_913b427564ac72c0ca54ed4eacf3135f
#
_entry.id   913b427564ac72c0ca54ed4eacf3135f
#
_cell.length_a   1.000
_cell.length_b   1.000
_cell.length_c   1.000
_cell.angle_alpha   90.00
_cell.angle_beta   90.00
_cell.angle_gamma   90.00
#
_symmetry.space_group_name_H-M   'P 1'
#
loop_
_entity.id
_entity.type
_entity.pdbx_description
1 polymer ?
#
loop_
_entity_poly.entity_id
_entity_poly.type
_entity_poly.pdbx_seq_one_letter_code
_entity_poly.pdbx_strand_id
1 'polypeptide(L)'
;MKKTCLIFSAIVVAFISCKTAKVQKEPLETLLPVRGFCIAAPTPKNLDSFLTFINKELAPRKVNTLVLRVDFNYQYESRPELRDSIALSKEDVKKIVAACKANNIRVIPQVNLLGHQSWASHIGKLLAKYPQFDETPWVQNPVSYKWPNDDNLYCRSYCPLHPDVHSVLFPIVDEICDVFESDAFHAGMDEVFYLGEDKCPRCGGKNKAELFAGEVTKIHDHLAASKRELWIWGDRLIDGKATGMGMWEASYNSTHTAVDMIPKDVVICDWHYERADKTPVYFAMKGFRVITCPWRNPSIAVAQMNDMIKFRKESAKEMQPKFYGMMQTVWSGSTQFMKAYYEDLKDTTNNGKTQQGSFRGLYKEINRIGE
;
A
#
# COMPACT_ATOMS: atom_id res chain seq x y z
N MET A 1 15.27 -81.52 -51.95
CA MET A 1 16.22 -80.61 -51.25
C MET A 1 15.50 -79.30 -51.04
N LYS A 2 14.98 -79.07 -49.83
CA LYS A 2 14.30 -77.78 -49.44
C LYS A 2 15.33 -77.01 -48.66
N LYS A 3 15.67 -75.82 -49.15
CA LYS A 3 16.52 -74.81 -48.41
C LYS A 3 15.62 -73.93 -47.53
N THR A 4 15.81 -74.02 -46.24
CA THR A 4 15.13 -73.19 -45.29
C THR A 4 15.97 -71.93 -45.06
N CYS A 5 15.41 -70.75 -45.34
CA CYS A 5 16.06 -69.46 -45.10
C CYS A 5 15.63 -68.95 -43.71
N LEU A 6 16.55 -68.80 -42.77
CA LEU A 6 16.32 -68.22 -41.49
C LEU A 6 16.54 -66.71 -41.63
N ILE A 7 15.51 -65.94 -41.33
CA ILE A 7 15.55 -64.48 -41.24
C ILE A 7 15.80 -64.10 -39.75
N PHE A 8 16.95 -63.55 -39.47
CA PHE A 8 17.23 -62.95 -38.17
C PHE A 8 16.70 -61.50 -38.13
N SER A 9 15.63 -61.27 -37.35
CA SER A 9 15.14 -59.91 -37.06
C SER A 9 15.93 -59.36 -35.91
N ALA A 10 16.75 -58.32 -36.16
CA ALA A 10 17.42 -57.55 -35.13
C ALA A 10 16.45 -56.51 -34.55
N ILE A 11 16.08 -56.66 -33.28
CA ILE A 11 15.28 -55.71 -32.55
C ILE A 11 16.24 -54.59 -32.04
N VAL A 12 16.16 -53.40 -32.66
CA VAL A 12 16.85 -52.21 -32.20
C VAL A 12 16.01 -51.59 -31.05
N VAL A 13 16.46 -51.76 -29.80
CA VAL A 13 15.88 -51.09 -28.63
C VAL A 13 16.43 -49.65 -28.60
N ALA A 14 15.64 -48.69 -29.05
CA ALA A 14 15.97 -47.29 -28.89
C ALA A 14 15.75 -46.85 -27.40
N PHE A 15 16.83 -46.62 -26.66
CA PHE A 15 16.77 -45.97 -25.36
C PHE A 15 16.40 -44.52 -25.56
N ILE A 16 15.14 -44.14 -25.31
CA ILE A 16 14.70 -42.77 -25.21
C ILE A 16 15.20 -42.26 -23.88
N SER A 17 16.33 -41.57 -23.89
CA SER A 17 16.83 -40.81 -22.71
C SER A 17 15.88 -39.65 -22.45
N CYS A 18 14.96 -39.84 -21.51
CA CYS A 18 14.13 -38.75 -20.99
C CYS A 18 15.05 -37.78 -20.20
N LYS A 19 15.57 -36.76 -20.89
CA LYS A 19 16.20 -35.63 -20.19
C LYS A 19 15.09 -34.96 -19.42
N THR A 20 15.09 -35.14 -18.09
CA THR A 20 14.29 -34.33 -17.17
C THR A 20 14.69 -32.87 -17.40
N ALA A 21 13.86 -32.11 -18.12
CA ALA A 21 14.03 -30.67 -18.24
C ALA A 21 14.04 -30.12 -16.81
N LYS A 22 15.16 -29.55 -16.37
CA LYS A 22 15.21 -28.76 -15.12
C LYS A 22 14.15 -27.70 -15.27
N VAL A 23 13.10 -27.77 -14.47
CA VAL A 23 12.10 -26.69 -14.39
C VAL A 23 12.88 -25.44 -13.97
N GLN A 24 13.02 -24.53 -14.91
CA GLN A 24 13.73 -23.28 -14.67
C GLN A 24 12.90 -22.48 -13.66
N LYS A 25 13.48 -22.22 -12.51
CA LYS A 25 12.81 -21.45 -11.44
C LYS A 25 12.53 -20.03 -11.95
N GLU A 26 11.28 -19.59 -11.84
CA GLU A 26 10.90 -18.24 -12.26
C GLU A 26 11.58 -17.20 -11.37
N PRO A 27 12.10 -16.11 -11.96
CA PRO A 27 12.72 -15.02 -11.20
C PRO A 27 11.73 -14.40 -10.19
N LEU A 28 12.23 -14.02 -9.03
CA LEU A 28 11.43 -13.40 -7.97
C LEU A 28 10.72 -12.13 -8.47
N GLU A 29 11.37 -11.37 -9.33
CA GLU A 29 10.84 -10.15 -9.97
C GLU A 29 9.62 -10.45 -10.84
N THR A 30 9.55 -11.63 -11.43
CA THR A 30 8.39 -12.10 -12.19
C THR A 30 7.26 -12.52 -11.26
N LEU A 31 7.59 -13.21 -10.16
CA LEU A 31 6.60 -13.75 -9.22
C LEU A 31 5.97 -12.66 -8.34
N LEU A 32 6.81 -11.76 -7.84
CA LEU A 32 6.46 -10.65 -6.95
C LEU A 32 7.18 -9.38 -7.41
N PRO A 33 6.69 -8.69 -8.44
CA PRO A 33 7.30 -7.45 -8.94
C PRO A 33 7.50 -6.40 -7.86
N VAL A 34 6.47 -6.19 -7.00
CA VAL A 34 6.57 -5.32 -5.82
C VAL A 34 6.78 -6.19 -4.58
N ARG A 35 7.83 -5.90 -3.85
CA ARG A 35 8.14 -6.42 -2.52
C ARG A 35 8.32 -5.23 -1.61
N GLY A 36 7.16 -4.73 -1.14
CA GLY A 36 7.04 -3.42 -0.53
C GLY A 36 7.11 -3.44 1.00
N PHE A 37 7.53 -2.31 1.55
CA PHE A 37 7.50 -2.01 2.97
C PHE A 37 6.90 -0.62 3.18
N CYS A 38 5.83 -0.51 3.99
CA CYS A 38 5.18 0.75 4.31
C CYS A 38 5.39 1.10 5.78
N ILE A 39 5.94 2.27 6.06
CA ILE A 39 6.23 2.73 7.42
C ILE A 39 6.15 4.26 7.52
N ALA A 40 5.94 4.79 8.72
CA ALA A 40 6.03 6.24 8.95
C ALA A 40 7.46 6.76 8.74
N ALA A 41 7.59 7.96 8.19
CA ALA A 41 8.87 8.64 8.06
C ALA A 41 9.55 8.82 9.43
N PRO A 42 10.89 8.74 9.52
CA PRO A 42 11.61 8.99 10.75
C PRO A 42 11.51 10.46 11.14
N THR A 43 11.79 10.77 12.41
CA THR A 43 12.11 12.15 12.79
C THR A 43 13.58 12.44 12.44
N PRO A 44 14.00 13.71 12.31
CA PRO A 44 15.40 14.06 12.06
C PRO A 44 16.38 13.41 13.06
N LYS A 45 16.00 13.31 14.32
CA LYS A 45 16.80 12.67 15.38
C LYS A 45 17.09 11.19 15.11
N ASN A 46 16.18 10.49 14.43
CA ASN A 46 16.27 9.05 14.19
C ASN A 46 16.64 8.70 12.73
N LEU A 47 17.04 9.69 11.95
CA LEU A 47 17.35 9.53 10.54
C LEU A 47 18.47 8.50 10.31
N ASP A 48 19.60 8.62 11.02
CA ASP A 48 20.75 7.72 10.83
C ASP A 48 20.42 6.25 11.15
N SER A 49 19.57 6.05 12.19
CA SER A 49 19.07 4.71 12.52
C SER A 49 18.17 4.17 11.39
N PHE A 50 17.37 5.03 10.77
CA PHE A 50 16.50 4.65 9.67
C PHE A 50 17.30 4.34 8.40
N LEU A 51 18.34 5.13 8.07
CA LEU A 51 19.26 4.83 6.97
C LEU A 51 19.99 3.49 7.19
N THR A 52 20.38 3.21 8.44
CA THR A 52 20.95 1.92 8.81
C THR A 52 19.96 0.78 8.58
N PHE A 53 18.69 0.99 8.94
CA PHE A 53 17.62 0.00 8.74
C PHE A 53 17.39 -0.27 7.25
N ILE A 54 17.35 0.75 6.39
CA ILE A 54 17.27 0.58 4.94
C ILE A 54 18.40 -0.33 4.45
N ASN A 55 19.64 -0.01 4.79
CA ASN A 55 20.83 -0.71 4.29
C ASN A 55 20.98 -2.13 4.84
N LYS A 56 20.69 -2.35 6.14
CA LYS A 56 20.99 -3.61 6.81
C LYS A 56 19.79 -4.56 6.91
N GLU A 57 18.57 -4.02 6.82
CA GLU A 57 17.39 -4.83 7.04
C GLU A 57 16.47 -4.92 5.81
N LEU A 58 16.19 -3.79 5.14
CA LEU A 58 15.32 -3.81 3.96
C LEU A 58 16.03 -4.39 2.73
N ALA A 59 17.20 -3.89 2.40
CA ALA A 59 17.94 -4.29 1.21
C ALA A 59 18.29 -5.79 1.17
N PRO A 60 18.87 -6.41 2.23
CA PRO A 60 19.18 -7.84 2.22
C PRO A 60 17.93 -8.73 2.12
N ARG A 61 16.77 -8.21 2.49
CA ARG A 61 15.48 -8.91 2.38
C ARG A 61 14.80 -8.74 1.02
N LYS A 62 15.51 -8.15 0.04
CA LYS A 62 14.99 -7.94 -1.32
C LYS A 62 13.74 -7.03 -1.36
N VAL A 63 13.57 -6.17 -0.37
CA VAL A 63 12.61 -5.06 -0.45
C VAL A 63 13.02 -4.18 -1.63
N ASN A 64 12.08 -3.90 -2.53
CA ASN A 64 12.34 -3.06 -3.71
C ASN A 64 11.44 -1.82 -3.78
N THR A 65 10.51 -1.68 -2.84
CA THR A 65 9.60 -0.53 -2.78
C THR A 65 9.39 -0.13 -1.33
N LEU A 66 9.63 1.13 -1.02
CA LEU A 66 9.41 1.73 0.28
C LEU A 66 8.32 2.80 0.15
N VAL A 67 7.14 2.54 0.72
CA VAL A 67 6.11 3.58 0.91
C VAL A 67 6.39 4.25 2.24
N LEU A 68 6.68 5.54 2.20
CA LEU A 68 7.05 6.32 3.38
C LEU A 68 5.91 7.29 3.71
N ARG A 69 5.20 7.02 4.83
CA ARG A 69 4.12 7.87 5.31
C ARG A 69 4.72 9.14 5.91
N VAL A 70 4.65 10.23 5.17
CA VAL A 70 5.28 11.51 5.52
C VAL A 70 4.27 12.45 6.16
N ASP A 71 3.07 12.57 5.58
CA ASP A 71 2.05 13.53 5.96
C ASP A 71 2.66 14.95 6.08
N PHE A 72 2.67 15.54 7.26
CA PHE A 72 3.23 16.87 7.50
C PHE A 72 4.64 16.84 8.17
N ASN A 73 5.25 15.66 8.27
CA ASN A 73 6.62 15.48 8.77
C ASN A 73 7.69 15.79 7.71
N TYR A 74 7.48 16.87 6.96
CA TYR A 74 8.46 17.47 6.05
C TYR A 74 8.38 18.98 6.11
N GLN A 75 9.50 19.67 5.89
CA GLN A 75 9.57 21.14 5.93
C GLN A 75 9.08 21.73 4.61
N TYR A 76 7.80 21.54 4.27
CA TYR A 76 7.20 22.09 3.06
C TYR A 76 7.48 23.57 2.86
N GLU A 77 8.04 23.96 1.72
CA GLU A 77 8.23 25.36 1.33
C GLU A 77 6.96 25.94 0.75
N SER A 78 6.19 25.11 0.03
CA SER A 78 4.90 25.50 -0.59
C SER A 78 3.81 25.82 0.43
N ARG A 79 3.81 25.16 1.58
CA ARG A 79 2.82 25.33 2.66
C ARG A 79 3.49 25.25 4.04
N PRO A 80 4.27 26.27 4.44
CA PRO A 80 5.03 26.23 5.70
C PRO A 80 4.15 26.10 6.94
N GLU A 81 2.91 26.57 6.88
CA GLU A 81 1.91 26.52 7.94
C GLU A 81 1.41 25.12 8.28
N LEU A 82 1.66 24.15 7.39
CA LEU A 82 1.26 22.75 7.58
C LEU A 82 2.38 21.87 8.14
N ARG A 83 3.60 22.39 8.26
CA ARG A 83 4.74 21.62 8.81
C ARG A 83 4.48 21.15 10.22
N ASP A 84 4.94 19.95 10.55
CA ASP A 84 5.10 19.54 11.94
C ASP A 84 6.22 20.36 12.61
N SER A 85 6.14 20.49 13.94
CA SER A 85 7.15 21.23 14.70
C SER A 85 8.56 20.61 14.62
N ILE A 86 8.62 19.30 14.41
CA ILE A 86 9.85 18.52 14.17
C ILE A 86 9.64 17.77 12.87
N ALA A 87 10.18 18.28 11.78
CA ALA A 87 9.99 17.75 10.43
C ALA A 87 11.33 17.58 9.70
N LEU A 88 11.38 16.60 8.80
CA LEU A 88 12.54 16.33 7.94
C LEU A 88 12.84 17.54 7.06
N SER A 89 14.09 17.90 6.96
CA SER A 89 14.59 18.87 5.99
C SER A 89 14.69 18.24 4.60
N LYS A 90 14.87 19.06 3.57
CA LYS A 90 15.15 18.62 2.21
C LYS A 90 16.42 17.75 2.14
N GLU A 91 17.44 18.10 2.91
CA GLU A 91 18.69 17.36 3.00
C GLU A 91 18.49 16.00 3.67
N ASP A 92 17.63 15.90 4.67
CA ASP A 92 17.30 14.63 5.33
C ASP A 92 16.61 13.69 4.34
N VAL A 93 15.64 14.21 3.57
CA VAL A 93 14.95 13.42 2.53
C VAL A 93 15.93 12.96 1.45
N LYS A 94 16.84 13.82 0.98
CA LYS A 94 17.88 13.42 0.01
C LYS A 94 18.74 12.26 0.51
N LYS A 95 19.07 12.20 1.81
CA LYS A 95 19.80 11.05 2.38
C LYS A 95 18.97 9.76 2.31
N ILE A 96 17.66 9.83 2.58
CA ILE A 96 16.75 8.68 2.44
C ILE A 96 16.72 8.22 0.99
N VAL A 97 16.52 9.14 0.05
CA VAL A 97 16.50 8.85 -1.40
C VAL A 97 17.80 8.20 -1.85
N ALA A 98 18.95 8.76 -1.43
CA ALA A 98 20.26 8.21 -1.77
C ALA A 98 20.45 6.79 -1.24
N ALA A 99 20.06 6.52 0.01
CA ALA A 99 20.13 5.18 0.60
C ALA A 99 19.22 4.19 -0.14
N CYS A 100 18.00 4.60 -0.51
CA CYS A 100 17.08 3.78 -1.29
C CYS A 100 17.64 3.48 -2.69
N LYS A 101 18.13 4.48 -3.41
CA LYS A 101 18.74 4.32 -4.75
C LYS A 101 19.93 3.39 -4.73
N ALA A 102 20.81 3.55 -3.74
CA ALA A 102 22.00 2.68 -3.57
C ALA A 102 21.65 1.20 -3.40
N ASN A 103 20.42 0.91 -2.97
CA ASN A 103 19.91 -0.44 -2.74
C ASN A 103 18.83 -0.87 -3.76
N ASN A 104 18.63 -0.14 -4.85
CA ASN A 104 17.58 -0.40 -5.84
C ASN A 104 16.17 -0.46 -5.22
N ILE A 105 15.90 0.38 -4.23
CA ILE A 105 14.60 0.52 -3.58
C ILE A 105 13.91 1.77 -4.15
N ARG A 106 12.75 1.58 -4.79
CA ARG A 106 11.86 2.67 -5.18
C ARG A 106 11.24 3.26 -3.92
N VAL A 107 11.32 4.58 -3.73
CA VAL A 107 10.66 5.24 -2.60
C VAL A 107 9.44 6.02 -3.08
N ILE A 108 8.32 5.85 -2.39
CA ILE A 108 7.03 6.46 -2.71
C ILE A 108 6.57 7.24 -1.48
N PRO A 109 6.48 8.56 -1.51
CA PRO A 109 5.95 9.33 -0.41
C PRO A 109 4.43 9.14 -0.31
N GLN A 110 3.93 9.10 0.93
CA GLN A 110 2.50 9.10 1.24
C GLN A 110 2.14 10.34 2.04
N VAL A 111 1.07 11.01 1.62
CA VAL A 111 0.33 12.00 2.40
C VAL A 111 -1.14 11.59 2.38
N ASN A 112 -1.77 11.52 3.55
CA ASN A 112 -3.17 11.15 3.63
C ASN A 112 -4.07 12.26 3.08
N LEU A 113 -4.74 11.97 1.96
CA LEU A 113 -5.73 12.84 1.34
C LEU A 113 -7.14 12.30 1.60
N LEU A 114 -8.12 13.17 1.56
CA LEU A 114 -9.54 12.97 1.80
C LEU A 114 -9.84 12.54 3.24
N GLY A 115 -9.55 11.30 3.63
CA GLY A 115 -9.71 10.78 4.99
C GLY A 115 -8.53 11.12 5.92
N HIS A 116 -8.61 10.63 7.15
CA HIS A 116 -7.56 10.80 8.18
C HIS A 116 -7.14 12.24 8.46
N GLN A 117 -8.07 13.21 8.30
CA GLN A 117 -7.82 14.62 8.62
C GLN A 117 -7.97 14.94 10.11
N SER A 118 -8.28 13.93 10.92
CA SER A 118 -8.19 13.93 12.37
C SER A 118 -7.88 12.54 12.88
N TRP A 119 -7.45 12.45 14.13
CA TRP A 119 -7.30 11.17 14.82
C TRP A 119 -7.71 11.35 16.29
N ALA A 120 -8.69 10.57 16.74
CA ALA A 120 -9.25 10.68 18.08
C ALA A 120 -9.69 12.14 18.39
N SER A 121 -9.18 12.71 19.47
CA SER A 121 -9.45 14.10 19.87
C SER A 121 -8.64 15.14 19.09
N HIS A 122 -7.70 14.73 18.24
CA HIS A 122 -6.78 15.65 17.57
C HIS A 122 -7.21 15.90 16.12
N ILE A 123 -7.40 17.19 15.79
CA ILE A 123 -7.58 17.64 14.41
C ILE A 123 -6.21 17.64 13.72
N GLY A 124 -6.15 17.11 12.49
CA GLY A 124 -4.96 17.13 11.65
C GLY A 124 -4.58 18.53 11.20
N LYS A 125 -3.33 18.71 10.79
CA LYS A 125 -2.78 20.02 10.41
C LYS A 125 -3.61 20.72 9.34
N LEU A 126 -4.09 20.00 8.32
CA LEU A 126 -4.89 20.59 7.25
C LEU A 126 -6.14 21.26 7.81
N LEU A 127 -6.99 20.52 8.52
CA LEU A 127 -8.24 21.07 9.04
C LEU A 127 -8.03 22.04 10.21
N ALA A 128 -6.92 21.94 10.95
CA ALA A 128 -6.58 22.93 11.96
C ALA A 128 -6.24 24.30 11.34
N LYS A 129 -5.64 24.31 10.14
CA LYS A 129 -5.28 25.54 9.41
C LYS A 129 -6.37 26.01 8.46
N TYR A 130 -7.11 25.07 7.88
CA TYR A 130 -8.17 25.32 6.91
C TYR A 130 -9.48 24.67 7.36
N PRO A 131 -10.08 25.10 8.48
CA PRO A 131 -11.29 24.48 9.03
C PRO A 131 -12.49 24.53 8.07
N GLN A 132 -12.47 25.45 7.09
CA GLN A 132 -13.51 25.55 6.05
C GLN A 132 -13.51 24.33 5.11
N PHE A 133 -12.45 23.52 5.08
CA PHE A 133 -12.39 22.32 4.28
C PHE A 133 -13.08 21.13 4.93
N ASP A 134 -13.34 21.18 6.25
CA ASP A 134 -13.96 20.08 6.98
C ASP A 134 -15.32 19.69 6.37
N GLU A 135 -15.50 18.41 6.11
CA GLU A 135 -16.76 17.84 5.61
C GLU A 135 -17.86 17.87 6.69
N THR A 136 -17.48 17.76 7.95
CA THR A 136 -18.38 17.62 9.10
C THR A 136 -18.05 18.60 10.25
N PRO A 137 -17.97 19.93 10.00
CA PRO A 137 -17.53 20.88 11.03
C PRO A 137 -18.49 20.99 12.23
N TRP A 138 -19.72 20.50 12.10
CA TRP A 138 -20.74 20.47 13.16
C TRP A 138 -20.58 19.29 14.13
N VAL A 139 -19.77 18.27 13.79
CA VAL A 139 -19.46 17.14 14.66
C VAL A 139 -18.25 17.50 15.53
N GLN A 140 -18.42 17.39 16.84
CA GLN A 140 -17.32 17.68 17.77
C GLN A 140 -16.38 16.47 17.89
N ASN A 141 -15.10 16.74 17.97
CA ASN A 141 -14.14 15.70 18.31
C ASN A 141 -14.38 15.23 19.74
N PRO A 142 -14.26 13.91 20.02
CA PRO A 142 -14.37 13.41 21.38
C PRO A 142 -13.21 13.94 22.23
N VAL A 143 -13.48 14.25 23.51
CA VAL A 143 -12.45 14.70 24.47
C VAL A 143 -11.37 13.64 24.67
N SER A 144 -11.76 12.37 24.67
CA SER A 144 -10.87 11.21 24.64
C SER A 144 -11.35 10.22 23.58
N TYR A 145 -10.41 9.57 22.90
CA TYR A 145 -10.80 8.59 21.91
C TYR A 145 -11.49 7.40 22.58
N LYS A 146 -12.71 7.14 22.12
CA LYS A 146 -13.50 5.95 22.47
C LYS A 146 -14.27 5.53 21.22
N TRP A 147 -14.07 4.33 20.78
CA TRP A 147 -14.82 3.81 19.65
C TRP A 147 -15.78 2.68 20.07
N PRO A 148 -17.01 2.70 19.60
CA PRO A 148 -17.68 3.82 18.92
C PRO A 148 -17.92 4.99 19.90
N ASN A 149 -17.93 6.21 19.39
CA ASN A 149 -18.39 7.41 20.11
C ASN A 149 -19.83 7.73 19.70
N ASP A 150 -20.46 8.72 20.37
CA ASP A 150 -21.89 9.03 20.16
C ASP A 150 -22.22 9.42 18.72
N ASP A 151 -21.29 10.08 18.02
CA ASP A 151 -21.41 10.47 16.62
C ASP A 151 -20.76 9.46 15.67
N ASN A 152 -20.22 8.35 16.18
CA ASN A 152 -19.43 7.37 15.45
C ASN A 152 -18.26 7.98 14.65
N LEU A 153 -17.75 9.13 15.08
CA LEU A 153 -16.63 9.80 14.41
C LEU A 153 -15.32 9.08 14.73
N TYR A 154 -14.69 8.52 13.72
CA TYR A 154 -13.38 7.93 13.81
C TYR A 154 -12.29 8.91 13.37
N CYS A 155 -12.38 9.37 12.13
CA CYS A 155 -11.54 10.41 11.57
C CYS A 155 -12.35 11.30 10.64
N ARG A 156 -11.89 12.56 10.47
CA ARG A 156 -12.52 13.53 9.57
C ARG A 156 -12.05 13.36 8.15
N SER A 157 -12.88 13.83 7.23
CA SER A 157 -12.51 14.05 5.83
C SER A 157 -12.60 15.53 5.50
N TYR A 158 -11.87 15.97 4.49
CA TYR A 158 -12.18 17.25 3.87
C TYR A 158 -13.28 17.10 2.82
N CYS A 159 -14.00 18.20 2.52
CA CYS A 159 -14.98 18.23 1.44
C CYS A 159 -14.25 18.30 0.08
N PRO A 160 -14.34 17.27 -0.78
CA PRO A 160 -13.63 17.23 -2.07
C PRO A 160 -14.15 18.29 -3.08
N LEU A 161 -15.33 18.86 -2.81
CA LEU A 161 -15.92 19.90 -3.64
C LEU A 161 -15.64 21.32 -3.12
N HIS A 162 -14.79 21.47 -2.10
CA HIS A 162 -14.38 22.82 -1.71
C HIS A 162 -13.48 23.42 -2.80
N PRO A 163 -13.79 24.64 -3.32
CA PRO A 163 -13.09 25.21 -4.48
C PRO A 163 -11.59 25.38 -4.26
N ASP A 164 -11.17 25.63 -3.02
CA ASP A 164 -9.76 25.96 -2.72
C ASP A 164 -8.95 24.77 -2.19
N VAL A 165 -9.56 23.60 -1.92
CA VAL A 165 -8.85 22.50 -1.25
C VAL A 165 -7.65 22.00 -2.06
N HIS A 166 -7.81 21.86 -3.38
CA HIS A 166 -6.74 21.38 -4.25
C HIS A 166 -5.65 22.44 -4.47
N SER A 167 -5.98 23.73 -4.37
CA SER A 167 -4.96 24.80 -4.43
C SER A 167 -4.01 24.77 -3.22
N VAL A 168 -4.42 24.11 -2.13
CA VAL A 168 -3.57 23.87 -0.96
C VAL A 168 -2.86 22.52 -1.06
N LEU A 169 -3.56 21.45 -1.50
CA LEU A 169 -3.03 20.08 -1.50
C LEU A 169 -2.03 19.82 -2.63
N PHE A 170 -2.30 20.26 -3.85
CA PHE A 170 -1.45 19.93 -5.00
C PHE A 170 -0.02 20.48 -4.88
N PRO A 171 0.23 21.69 -4.38
CA PRO A 171 1.61 22.13 -4.10
C PRO A 171 2.36 21.24 -3.12
N ILE A 172 1.68 20.65 -2.12
CA ILE A 172 2.27 19.69 -1.17
C ILE A 172 2.62 18.39 -1.91
N VAL A 173 1.70 17.88 -2.73
CA VAL A 173 1.89 16.64 -3.51
C VAL A 173 3.06 16.79 -4.47
N ASP A 174 3.14 17.90 -5.17
CA ASP A 174 4.23 18.17 -6.11
C ASP A 174 5.57 18.25 -5.39
N GLU A 175 5.65 19.07 -4.34
CA GLU A 175 6.88 19.28 -3.59
C GLU A 175 7.40 17.99 -2.96
N ILE A 176 6.52 17.17 -2.37
CA ILE A 176 6.94 15.91 -1.76
C ILE A 176 7.39 14.89 -2.79
N CYS A 177 6.73 14.81 -3.94
CA CYS A 177 7.17 13.95 -5.03
C CYS A 177 8.51 14.39 -5.60
N ASP A 178 8.72 15.70 -5.78
CA ASP A 178 9.97 16.25 -6.30
C ASP A 178 11.15 15.99 -5.36
N VAL A 179 10.98 16.25 -4.07
CA VAL A 179 12.08 16.05 -3.11
C VAL A 179 12.44 14.58 -2.93
N PHE A 180 11.46 13.66 -3.04
CA PHE A 180 11.69 12.22 -3.03
C PHE A 180 12.14 11.68 -4.38
N GLU A 181 12.20 12.50 -5.43
CA GLU A 181 12.49 12.10 -6.81
C GLU A 181 11.62 10.90 -7.22
N SER A 182 10.34 10.94 -6.82
CA SER A 182 9.42 9.81 -6.95
C SER A 182 8.58 9.90 -8.21
N ASP A 183 8.45 8.77 -8.90
CA ASP A 183 7.56 8.56 -10.04
C ASP A 183 6.15 8.07 -9.62
N ALA A 184 5.87 8.04 -8.31
CA ALA A 184 4.57 7.68 -7.75
C ALA A 184 4.28 8.45 -6.46
N PHE A 185 3.00 8.54 -6.13
CA PHE A 185 2.49 9.11 -4.91
C PHE A 185 1.42 8.21 -4.29
N HIS A 186 1.45 7.99 -2.99
CA HIS A 186 0.41 7.28 -2.27
C HIS A 186 -0.50 8.28 -1.55
N ALA A 187 -1.74 8.39 -1.98
CA ALA A 187 -2.68 9.39 -1.46
C ALA A 187 -3.42 8.97 -0.18
N GLY A 188 -3.15 7.75 0.36
CA GLY A 188 -3.96 7.22 1.46
C GLY A 188 -5.36 6.89 0.98
N MET A 189 -6.34 7.71 1.33
CA MET A 189 -7.77 7.61 0.96
C MET A 189 -8.50 6.43 1.58
N ASP A 190 -7.94 5.85 2.63
CA ASP A 190 -8.55 4.81 3.46
C ASP A 190 -9.51 5.42 4.50
N GLU A 191 -10.40 4.56 4.99
CA GLU A 191 -11.31 4.84 6.10
C GLU A 191 -12.09 6.16 5.97
N VAL A 192 -12.47 6.53 4.74
CA VAL A 192 -13.32 7.68 4.45
C VAL A 192 -14.76 7.34 4.83
N PHE A 193 -15.12 7.59 6.09
CA PHE A 193 -16.45 7.32 6.62
C PHE A 193 -17.43 8.46 6.35
N TYR A 194 -16.96 9.69 6.41
CA TYR A 194 -17.75 10.90 6.19
C TYR A 194 -17.47 11.48 4.81
N LEU A 195 -18.47 11.45 3.95
CA LEU A 195 -18.41 11.99 2.61
C LEU A 195 -19.83 12.18 2.08
N GLY A 196 -20.14 13.35 1.54
CA GLY A 196 -21.48 13.64 1.03
C GLY A 196 -22.53 13.72 2.14
N GLU A 197 -22.14 14.24 3.30
CA GLU A 197 -23.04 14.39 4.45
C GLU A 197 -24.07 15.50 4.21
N ASP A 198 -25.33 15.25 4.53
CA ASP A 198 -26.47 16.11 4.17
C ASP A 198 -26.31 17.58 4.55
N LYS A 199 -25.63 17.85 5.66
CA LYS A 199 -25.38 19.23 6.13
C LYS A 199 -24.23 19.93 5.40
N CYS A 200 -23.43 19.21 4.59
CA CYS A 200 -22.36 19.85 3.83
C CYS A 200 -22.96 20.68 2.69
N PRO A 201 -22.69 22.00 2.63
CA PRO A 201 -23.33 22.89 1.64
C PRO A 201 -22.89 22.61 0.20
N ARG A 202 -21.86 21.80 -0.02
CA ARG A 202 -21.27 21.53 -1.35
C ARG A 202 -21.56 20.14 -1.85
N CYS A 203 -21.41 19.13 -0.99
CA CYS A 203 -21.55 17.73 -1.36
C CYS A 203 -22.77 17.04 -0.74
N GLY A 204 -23.55 17.71 0.11
CA GLY A 204 -24.76 17.18 0.70
C GLY A 204 -25.74 16.64 -0.33
N GLY A 205 -26.28 15.44 -0.08
CA GLY A 205 -27.19 14.75 -0.99
C GLY A 205 -26.61 14.22 -2.29
N LYS A 206 -25.29 14.37 -2.54
CA LYS A 206 -24.63 13.84 -3.73
C LYS A 206 -24.25 12.36 -3.54
N ASN A 207 -24.12 11.65 -4.67
CA ASN A 207 -23.69 10.26 -4.68
C ASN A 207 -22.26 10.13 -4.11
N LYS A 208 -22.10 9.36 -3.03
CA LYS A 208 -20.82 9.22 -2.32
C LYS A 208 -19.75 8.51 -3.16
N ALA A 209 -20.16 7.58 -4.03
CA ALA A 209 -19.24 6.93 -4.96
C ALA A 209 -18.71 7.89 -6.03
N GLU A 210 -19.58 8.76 -6.56
CA GLU A 210 -19.17 9.80 -7.52
C GLU A 210 -18.25 10.83 -6.87
N LEU A 211 -18.52 11.21 -5.61
CA LEU A 211 -17.64 12.11 -4.86
C LEU A 211 -16.25 11.49 -4.64
N PHE A 212 -16.21 10.21 -4.21
CA PHE A 212 -14.96 9.49 -4.00
C PHE A 212 -14.19 9.31 -5.33
N ALA A 213 -14.88 8.86 -6.37
CA ALA A 213 -14.29 8.67 -7.70
C ALA A 213 -13.80 10.00 -8.31
N GLY A 214 -14.56 11.06 -8.13
CA GLY A 214 -14.19 12.40 -8.59
C GLY A 214 -12.91 12.90 -7.92
N GLU A 215 -12.74 12.64 -6.62
CA GLU A 215 -11.53 13.01 -5.89
C GLU A 215 -10.33 12.17 -6.35
N VAL A 216 -10.48 10.85 -6.45
CA VAL A 216 -9.43 9.95 -6.99
C VAL A 216 -9.00 10.42 -8.39
N THR A 217 -9.97 10.69 -9.27
CA THR A 217 -9.69 11.11 -10.65
C THR A 217 -8.95 12.44 -10.69
N LYS A 218 -9.34 13.39 -9.86
CA LYS A 218 -8.69 14.72 -9.81
C LYS A 218 -7.24 14.62 -9.35
N ILE A 219 -6.95 13.81 -8.33
CA ILE A 219 -5.58 13.55 -7.85
C ILE A 219 -4.79 12.81 -8.92
N HIS A 220 -5.39 11.78 -9.55
CA HIS A 220 -4.78 11.01 -10.63
C HIS A 220 -4.37 11.91 -11.80
N ASP A 221 -5.28 12.73 -12.30
CA ASP A 221 -5.02 13.59 -13.48
C ASP A 221 -3.92 14.61 -13.19
N HIS A 222 -3.89 15.15 -11.96
CA HIS A 222 -2.81 16.03 -11.51
C HIS A 222 -1.45 15.32 -11.55
N LEU A 223 -1.36 14.12 -10.99
CA LEU A 223 -0.13 13.30 -10.96
C LEU A 223 0.28 12.85 -12.37
N ALA A 224 -0.68 12.42 -13.19
CA ALA A 224 -0.47 11.94 -14.55
C ALA A 224 0.13 13.04 -15.46
N ALA A 225 -0.21 14.32 -15.24
CA ALA A 225 0.39 15.45 -15.93
C ALA A 225 1.92 15.52 -15.74
N SER A 226 2.41 15.03 -14.59
CA SER A 226 3.84 14.90 -14.25
C SER A 226 4.36 13.47 -14.42
N LYS A 227 3.62 12.58 -15.09
CA LYS A 227 3.96 11.16 -15.32
C LYS A 227 4.19 10.39 -14.03
N ARG A 228 3.43 10.66 -12.98
CA ARG A 228 3.48 9.98 -11.69
C ARG A 228 2.28 9.06 -11.53
N GLU A 229 2.53 7.87 -10.96
CA GLU A 229 1.47 6.91 -10.62
C GLU A 229 0.74 7.33 -9.34
N LEU A 230 -0.57 7.10 -9.30
CA LEU A 230 -1.37 7.22 -8.09
C LEU A 230 -1.53 5.84 -7.42
N TRP A 231 -1.21 5.75 -6.13
CA TRP A 231 -1.47 4.60 -5.26
C TRP A 231 -2.48 4.99 -4.18
N ILE A 232 -3.45 4.12 -3.88
CA ILE A 232 -4.46 4.33 -2.83
C ILE A 232 -4.73 3.04 -2.06
N TRP A 233 -5.23 3.16 -0.84
CA TRP A 233 -5.80 2.03 -0.10
C TRP A 233 -7.13 1.61 -0.71
N GLY A 234 -7.44 0.29 -0.70
CA GLY A 234 -8.55 -0.30 -1.46
C GLY A 234 -9.87 -0.42 -0.72
N ASP A 235 -9.91 -0.24 0.60
CA ASP A 235 -11.04 -0.55 1.46
C ASP A 235 -12.35 0.16 1.06
N ARG A 236 -12.29 1.40 0.61
CA ARG A 236 -13.49 2.15 0.19
C ARG A 236 -14.09 1.68 -1.14
N LEU A 237 -13.40 0.79 -1.86
CA LEU A 237 -13.81 0.20 -3.14
C LEU A 237 -14.40 -1.22 -2.99
N ILE A 238 -14.53 -1.72 -1.78
CA ILE A 238 -15.09 -3.04 -1.46
C ILE A 238 -16.46 -2.86 -0.79
N ASP A 239 -17.47 -3.63 -1.21
CA ASP A 239 -18.79 -3.64 -0.57
C ASP A 239 -18.74 -4.46 0.73
N GLY A 240 -18.81 -3.78 1.88
CA GLY A 240 -18.80 -4.42 3.18
C GLY A 240 -20.04 -5.30 3.45
N LYS A 241 -21.19 -4.93 2.91
CA LYS A 241 -22.43 -5.70 3.08
C LYS A 241 -22.39 -7.00 2.27
N ALA A 242 -21.91 -6.94 1.03
CA ALA A 242 -21.83 -8.10 0.15
C ALA A 242 -20.72 -9.08 0.59
N THR A 243 -19.60 -8.57 1.08
CA THR A 243 -18.44 -9.39 1.47
C THR A 243 -18.49 -9.88 2.91
N GLY A 244 -19.27 -9.24 3.78
CA GLY A 244 -19.27 -9.48 5.22
C GLY A 244 -17.99 -9.01 5.93
N MET A 245 -17.16 -8.21 5.28
CA MET A 245 -15.99 -7.57 5.90
C MET A 245 -16.44 -6.46 6.85
N GLY A 246 -15.63 -6.20 7.88
CA GLY A 246 -15.88 -5.12 8.82
C GLY A 246 -15.78 -3.73 8.19
N MET A 247 -16.35 -2.74 8.87
CA MET A 247 -16.42 -1.35 8.37
C MET A 247 -15.06 -0.70 8.15
N TRP A 248 -14.00 -1.21 8.76
CA TRP A 248 -12.63 -0.77 8.53
C TRP A 248 -12.14 -1.20 7.15
N GLU A 249 -12.25 -2.47 6.84
CA GLU A 249 -11.68 -3.12 5.66
C GLU A 249 -12.59 -3.02 4.42
N ALA A 250 -13.78 -2.43 4.54
CA ALA A 250 -14.74 -2.29 3.44
C ALA A 250 -15.71 -1.11 3.64
N SER A 251 -16.31 -0.66 2.54
CA SER A 251 -17.28 0.44 2.53
C SER A 251 -18.67 0.01 3.04
N TYR A 252 -19.20 0.78 3.96
CA TYR A 252 -20.60 0.72 4.40
C TYR A 252 -21.37 2.01 4.08
N ASN A 253 -20.69 3.00 3.52
CA ASN A 253 -21.26 4.29 3.12
C ASN A 253 -21.47 4.44 1.61
N SER A 254 -21.53 3.31 0.88
CA SER A 254 -21.82 3.23 -0.55
C SER A 254 -20.76 3.80 -1.50
N THR A 255 -19.51 3.98 -1.04
CA THR A 255 -18.42 4.41 -1.91
C THR A 255 -17.90 3.29 -2.81
N HIS A 256 -18.20 2.01 -2.54
CA HIS A 256 -17.64 0.85 -3.21
C HIS A 256 -17.87 0.83 -4.73
N THR A 257 -18.96 1.39 -5.23
CA THR A 257 -19.21 1.45 -6.68
C THR A 257 -18.29 2.40 -7.42
N ALA A 258 -17.53 3.24 -6.71
CA ALA A 258 -16.47 4.06 -7.30
C ALA A 258 -15.38 3.23 -8.01
N VAL A 259 -15.24 1.95 -7.67
CA VAL A 259 -14.31 1.02 -8.33
C VAL A 259 -14.49 0.99 -9.86
N ASP A 260 -15.69 1.17 -10.36
CA ASP A 260 -15.97 1.19 -11.80
C ASP A 260 -15.78 2.57 -12.45
N MET A 261 -15.63 3.63 -11.65
CA MET A 261 -15.58 5.02 -12.09
C MET A 261 -14.16 5.60 -12.13
N ILE A 262 -13.22 5.07 -11.35
CA ILE A 262 -11.85 5.59 -11.25
C ILE A 262 -10.94 5.09 -12.37
N PRO A 263 -9.86 5.84 -12.72
CA PRO A 263 -8.87 5.44 -13.71
C PRO A 263 -8.23 4.09 -13.39
N LYS A 264 -8.05 3.23 -14.41
CA LYS A 264 -7.63 1.82 -14.22
C LYS A 264 -6.13 1.60 -14.05
N ASP A 265 -5.34 2.62 -14.21
CA ASP A 265 -3.89 2.65 -13.95
C ASP A 265 -3.53 3.03 -12.51
N VAL A 266 -4.50 3.46 -11.70
CA VAL A 266 -4.36 3.57 -10.24
C VAL A 266 -3.95 2.22 -9.65
N VAL A 267 -2.96 2.24 -8.74
CA VAL A 267 -2.53 1.03 -8.02
C VAL A 267 -3.32 0.90 -6.72
N ILE A 268 -3.97 -0.24 -6.53
CA ILE A 268 -4.75 -0.53 -5.33
C ILE A 268 -3.90 -1.26 -4.29
N CYS A 269 -3.76 -0.68 -3.11
CA CYS A 269 -3.14 -1.29 -1.95
C CYS A 269 -4.24 -1.92 -1.08
N ASP A 270 -4.40 -3.23 -1.19
CA ASP A 270 -5.49 -4.02 -0.61
C ASP A 270 -5.07 -4.58 0.75
N TRP A 271 -5.58 -4.02 1.84
CA TRP A 271 -5.16 -4.34 3.18
C TRP A 271 -6.19 -5.18 3.94
N HIS A 272 -5.75 -6.36 4.40
CA HIS A 272 -6.51 -7.27 5.26
C HIS A 272 -5.55 -7.93 6.25
N TYR A 273 -5.93 -8.00 7.52
CA TYR A 273 -4.99 -8.31 8.59
C TYR A 273 -5.21 -9.67 9.25
N GLU A 274 -6.45 -10.13 9.31
CA GLU A 274 -6.80 -11.34 10.04
C GLU A 274 -7.10 -12.52 9.11
N ARG A 275 -7.22 -12.29 7.80
CA ARG A 275 -7.49 -13.31 6.78
C ARG A 275 -6.73 -13.00 5.48
N ALA A 276 -6.47 -14.04 4.68
CA ALA A 276 -6.03 -13.88 3.29
C ALA A 276 -7.27 -13.88 2.38
N ASP A 277 -7.95 -12.74 2.34
CA ASP A 277 -9.14 -12.54 1.51
C ASP A 277 -8.78 -12.56 0.02
N LYS A 278 -9.77 -12.89 -0.85
CA LYS A 278 -9.54 -13.02 -2.31
C LYS A 278 -9.87 -11.72 -3.06
N THR A 279 -9.90 -10.61 -2.37
CA THR A 279 -10.11 -9.25 -2.89
C THR A 279 -9.10 -8.84 -3.97
N PRO A 280 -7.82 -9.32 -3.99
CA PRO A 280 -6.94 -9.06 -5.11
C PRO A 280 -7.48 -9.54 -6.47
N VAL A 281 -8.21 -10.67 -6.47
CA VAL A 281 -8.84 -11.19 -7.70
C VAL A 281 -9.94 -10.22 -8.17
N TYR A 282 -10.74 -9.70 -7.24
CA TYR A 282 -11.75 -8.70 -7.56
C TYR A 282 -11.15 -7.46 -8.22
N PHE A 283 -10.11 -6.88 -7.63
CA PHE A 283 -9.44 -5.69 -8.19
C PHE A 283 -8.78 -5.97 -9.54
N ALA A 284 -8.12 -7.13 -9.69
CA ALA A 284 -7.52 -7.54 -10.96
C ALA A 284 -8.57 -7.69 -12.06
N MET A 285 -9.74 -8.29 -11.77
CA MET A 285 -10.87 -8.39 -12.69
C MET A 285 -11.49 -7.04 -13.05
N LYS A 286 -11.43 -6.06 -12.14
CA LYS A 286 -11.82 -4.66 -12.41
C LYS A 286 -10.75 -3.89 -13.21
N GLY A 287 -9.63 -4.52 -13.54
CA GLY A 287 -8.57 -3.97 -14.39
C GLY A 287 -7.43 -3.27 -13.67
N PHE A 288 -7.41 -3.27 -12.34
CA PHE A 288 -6.37 -2.61 -11.55
C PHE A 288 -5.12 -3.48 -11.35
N ARG A 289 -3.98 -2.83 -11.17
CA ARG A 289 -2.85 -3.45 -10.50
C ARG A 289 -3.12 -3.43 -9.00
N VAL A 290 -2.94 -4.56 -8.32
CA VAL A 290 -3.22 -4.72 -6.90
C VAL A 290 -2.02 -5.26 -6.15
N ILE A 291 -1.81 -4.74 -4.95
CA ILE A 291 -0.77 -5.14 -3.99
C ILE A 291 -1.48 -5.54 -2.69
N THR A 292 -1.19 -6.71 -2.14
CA THR A 292 -1.72 -7.11 -0.82
C THR A 292 -0.87 -6.52 0.30
N CYS A 293 -1.52 -6.10 1.38
CA CYS A 293 -0.91 -5.32 2.44
C CYS A 293 -1.19 -5.91 3.83
N PRO A 294 -0.47 -6.96 4.26
CA PRO A 294 -0.57 -7.52 5.62
C PRO A 294 0.01 -6.58 6.68
N TRP A 295 -0.34 -6.84 7.94
CA TRP A 295 0.15 -6.06 9.07
C TRP A 295 0.95 -6.88 10.08
N ARG A 296 0.27 -7.53 11.04
CA ARG A 296 0.89 -8.10 12.27
C ARG A 296 0.84 -9.63 12.40
N ASN A 297 0.24 -10.30 11.46
CA ASN A 297 0.07 -11.75 11.49
C ASN A 297 0.98 -12.41 10.46
N PRO A 298 2.09 -13.06 10.87
CA PRO A 298 3.04 -13.67 9.94
C PRO A 298 2.41 -14.73 9.03
N SER A 299 1.50 -15.54 9.56
CA SER A 299 0.87 -16.62 8.78
C SER A 299 -0.07 -16.05 7.71
N ILE A 300 -0.78 -14.95 8.00
CA ILE A 300 -1.62 -14.27 7.03
C ILE A 300 -0.76 -13.59 5.95
N ALA A 301 0.33 -12.94 6.36
CA ALA A 301 1.26 -12.31 5.40
C ALA A 301 1.82 -13.34 4.40
N VAL A 302 2.24 -14.51 4.88
CA VAL A 302 2.74 -15.60 4.02
C VAL A 302 1.62 -16.20 3.16
N ALA A 303 0.40 -16.34 3.70
CA ALA A 303 -0.74 -16.82 2.93
C ALA A 303 -1.10 -15.86 1.78
N GLN A 304 -1.16 -14.56 2.06
CA GLN A 304 -1.39 -13.53 1.02
C GLN A 304 -0.29 -13.54 -0.05
N MET A 305 0.98 -13.68 0.34
CA MET A 305 2.09 -13.81 -0.60
C MET A 305 1.91 -15.01 -1.54
N ASN A 306 1.59 -16.18 -0.96
CA ASN A 306 1.38 -17.40 -1.75
C ASN A 306 0.18 -17.26 -2.69
N ASP A 307 -0.89 -16.63 -2.24
CA ASP A 307 -2.07 -16.33 -3.06
C ASP A 307 -1.70 -15.42 -4.25
N MET A 308 -0.94 -14.34 -4.02
CA MET A 308 -0.52 -13.44 -5.10
C MET A 308 0.33 -14.14 -6.16
N ILE A 309 1.27 -14.99 -5.72
CA ILE A 309 2.08 -15.80 -6.64
C ILE A 309 1.20 -16.77 -7.42
N LYS A 310 0.28 -17.46 -6.73
CA LYS A 310 -0.66 -18.40 -7.35
C LYS A 310 -1.56 -17.69 -8.38
N PHE A 311 -2.22 -16.61 -7.99
CA PHE A 311 -3.09 -15.85 -8.87
C PHE A 311 -2.36 -15.38 -10.14
N ARG A 312 -1.13 -14.87 -9.95
CA ARG A 312 -0.31 -14.45 -11.08
C ARG A 312 0.02 -15.60 -12.02
N LYS A 313 0.43 -16.76 -11.50
CA LYS A 313 0.79 -17.94 -12.33
C LYS A 313 -0.39 -18.59 -13.03
N GLU A 314 -1.55 -18.64 -12.38
CA GLU A 314 -2.73 -19.35 -12.86
C GLU A 314 -3.64 -18.46 -13.73
N SER A 315 -3.40 -17.17 -13.79
CA SER A 315 -4.19 -16.22 -14.57
C SER A 315 -3.81 -16.20 -16.03
N ALA A 316 -4.74 -15.76 -16.88
CA ALA A 316 -4.45 -15.43 -18.27
C ALA A 316 -3.33 -14.37 -18.36
N LYS A 317 -2.57 -14.40 -19.45
CA LYS A 317 -1.38 -13.57 -19.66
C LYS A 317 -1.66 -12.08 -19.45
N GLU A 318 -2.84 -11.61 -19.84
CA GLU A 318 -3.27 -10.22 -19.70
C GLU A 318 -3.58 -9.82 -18.26
N MET A 319 -3.96 -10.79 -17.40
CA MET A 319 -4.25 -10.58 -15.99
C MET A 319 -3.01 -10.70 -15.10
N GLN A 320 -2.00 -11.46 -15.50
CA GLN A 320 -0.79 -11.68 -14.70
C GLN A 320 -0.18 -10.38 -14.18
N PRO A 321 -0.01 -9.31 -14.98
CA PRO A 321 0.55 -8.04 -14.50
C PRO A 321 -0.30 -7.32 -13.45
N LYS A 322 -1.60 -7.67 -13.34
CA LYS A 322 -2.52 -7.06 -12.37
C LYS A 322 -2.22 -7.51 -10.93
N PHE A 323 -1.74 -8.72 -10.73
CA PHE A 323 -1.24 -9.20 -9.44
C PHE A 323 0.18 -8.67 -9.25
N TYR A 324 0.27 -7.45 -8.68
CA TYR A 324 1.48 -6.64 -8.78
C TYR A 324 2.50 -6.93 -7.67
N GLY A 325 2.08 -7.56 -6.57
CA GLY A 325 2.98 -7.95 -5.49
C GLY A 325 2.37 -7.77 -4.11
N MET A 326 3.20 -7.46 -3.15
CA MET A 326 2.76 -7.25 -1.78
C MET A 326 3.61 -6.22 -1.03
N MET A 327 3.06 -5.70 0.08
CA MET A 327 3.70 -4.67 0.88
C MET A 327 3.41 -4.88 2.36
N GLN A 328 4.42 -5.24 3.16
CA GLN A 328 4.26 -5.27 4.61
C GLN A 328 3.96 -3.87 5.14
N THR A 329 2.90 -3.72 5.92
CA THR A 329 2.55 -2.45 6.56
C THR A 329 3.00 -2.40 8.02
N VAL A 330 3.38 -1.19 8.46
CA VAL A 330 3.74 -0.86 9.84
C VAL A 330 3.01 0.41 10.23
N TRP A 331 2.11 0.32 11.22
CA TRP A 331 1.30 1.46 11.64
C TRP A 331 1.86 2.22 12.83
N SER A 332 2.80 1.65 13.58
CA SER A 332 3.57 2.40 14.58
C SER A 332 4.55 3.39 13.93
N GLY A 333 5.07 4.32 14.70
CA GLY A 333 6.17 5.18 14.27
C GLY A 333 7.43 4.35 13.96
N SER A 334 8.26 4.83 13.02
CA SER A 334 9.49 4.15 12.60
C SER A 334 10.45 3.86 13.75
N THR A 335 10.63 4.81 14.66
CA THR A 335 11.49 4.63 15.85
C THR A 335 11.00 3.51 16.75
N GLN A 336 9.69 3.47 17.01
CA GLN A 336 9.09 2.42 17.84
C GLN A 336 9.22 1.04 17.16
N PHE A 337 8.97 0.98 15.88
CA PHE A 337 9.12 -0.27 15.11
C PHE A 337 10.55 -0.78 15.14
N MET A 338 11.54 0.07 14.81
CA MET A 338 12.95 -0.33 14.79
C MET A 338 13.44 -0.79 16.16
N LYS A 339 13.05 -0.08 17.23
CA LYS A 339 13.38 -0.48 18.60
C LYS A 339 12.85 -1.89 18.90
N ALA A 340 11.55 -2.12 18.69
CA ALA A 340 10.93 -3.42 18.91
C ALA A 340 11.53 -4.50 18.00
N TYR A 341 11.82 -4.17 16.74
CA TYR A 341 12.44 -5.10 15.80
C TYR A 341 13.82 -5.60 16.28
N TYR A 342 14.70 -4.69 16.73
CA TYR A 342 16.03 -5.07 17.23
C TYR A 342 15.99 -5.70 18.62
N GLU A 343 15.00 -5.42 19.45
CA GLU A 343 14.76 -6.13 20.71
C GLU A 343 14.32 -7.58 20.45
N ASP A 344 13.39 -7.80 19.53
CA ASP A 344 12.91 -9.14 19.13
C ASP A 344 13.99 -9.99 18.45
N LEU A 345 15.00 -9.41 17.81
CA LEU A 345 16.12 -10.17 17.26
C LEU A 345 16.96 -10.85 18.33
N LYS A 346 16.90 -10.38 19.57
CA LYS A 346 17.60 -10.96 20.72
C LYS A 346 16.81 -12.14 21.34
N ASP A 347 15.49 -12.18 21.10
CA ASP A 347 14.59 -13.23 21.54
C ASP A 347 14.07 -14.04 20.34
N THR A 348 14.78 -15.13 20.00
CA THR A 348 14.43 -15.99 18.87
C THR A 348 13.15 -16.81 19.08
N THR A 349 12.59 -16.81 20.27
CA THR A 349 11.38 -17.58 20.62
C THR A 349 10.09 -16.82 20.27
N ASN A 350 10.16 -15.50 20.06
CA ASN A 350 9.00 -14.66 19.81
C ASN A 350 8.64 -14.60 18.31
N ASN A 351 7.93 -15.60 17.82
CA ASN A 351 7.22 -15.57 16.53
C ASN A 351 5.81 -14.98 16.67
N GLY A 352 5.60 -14.07 17.64
CA GLY A 352 4.31 -13.50 17.98
C GLY A 352 3.65 -12.74 16.82
N LYS A 353 2.34 -12.55 16.94
CA LYS A 353 1.54 -11.69 16.04
C LYS A 353 1.90 -10.22 16.27
N THR A 354 3.03 -9.79 15.76
CA THR A 354 3.55 -8.42 15.82
C THR A 354 3.95 -7.93 14.44
N GLN A 355 4.02 -6.62 14.24
CA GLN A 355 4.45 -6.02 12.96
C GLN A 355 5.85 -6.49 12.55
N GLN A 356 6.77 -6.53 13.49
CA GLN A 356 8.14 -6.99 13.27
C GLN A 356 8.22 -8.50 13.04
N GLY A 357 7.40 -9.29 13.73
CA GLY A 357 7.28 -10.74 13.50
C GLY A 357 6.72 -11.04 12.11
N SER A 358 5.69 -10.30 11.67
CA SER A 358 5.14 -10.41 10.32
C SER A 358 6.18 -10.04 9.26
N PHE A 359 6.88 -8.92 9.42
CA PHE A 359 7.96 -8.51 8.53
C PHE A 359 9.05 -9.58 8.38
N ARG A 360 9.54 -10.12 9.50
CA ARG A 360 10.56 -11.19 9.47
C ARG A 360 10.06 -12.44 8.79
N GLY A 361 8.87 -12.91 9.18
CA GLY A 361 8.28 -14.14 8.65
C GLY A 361 8.05 -14.07 7.14
N LEU A 362 7.43 -13.00 6.70
CA LEU A 362 7.16 -12.75 5.29
C LEU A 362 8.44 -12.70 4.44
N TYR A 363 9.40 -11.87 4.83
CA TYR A 363 10.60 -11.69 4.02
C TYR A 363 11.58 -12.87 4.12
N LYS A 364 11.49 -13.69 5.16
CA LYS A 364 12.16 -15.00 5.18
C LYS A 364 11.66 -15.91 4.06
N GLU A 365 10.33 -15.97 3.86
CA GLU A 365 9.74 -16.76 2.77
C GLU A 365 10.01 -16.16 1.39
N ILE A 366 9.97 -14.84 1.23
CA ILE A 366 10.34 -14.17 -0.03
C ILE A 366 11.78 -14.51 -0.41
N ASN A 367 12.73 -14.47 0.54
CA ASN A 367 14.11 -14.83 0.27
C ASN A 367 14.25 -16.30 -0.15
N ARG A 368 13.56 -17.23 0.55
CA ARG A 368 13.54 -18.66 0.21
C ARG A 368 13.01 -18.94 -1.21
N ILE A 369 12.02 -18.17 -1.65
CA ILE A 369 11.50 -18.27 -3.03
C ILE A 369 12.53 -17.73 -4.03
N GLY A 370 13.29 -16.72 -3.67
CA GLY A 370 14.28 -16.08 -4.54
C GLY A 370 15.65 -16.81 -4.60
N GLU A 371 15.88 -17.82 -3.73
CA GLU A 371 17.03 -18.74 -3.76
C GLU A 371 16.73 -19.93 -4.70
#